data_da84f561515ecdece77d941ed861e478
#
_entry.id   da84f561515ecdece77d941ed861e478
#
_cell.length_a   1.000
_cell.length_b   1.000
_cell.length_c   1.000
_cell.angle_alpha   90.00
_cell.angle_beta   90.00
_cell.angle_gamma   90.00
#
_symmetry.space_group_name_H-M   'P 1'
#
loop_
_entity.id
_entity.type
_entity.pdbx_description
1 polymer ?
#
loop_
_entity_poly.entity_id
_entity_poly.type
_entity_poly.pdbx_seq_one_letter_code
_entity_poly.pdbx_strand_id
1 'polypeptide(L)'
;MNNPTNRVLCFGELLIRLQSTVDSFFTIGQNNLKIYPGGSEANVAVTLGKLNIPTSYFSAAPFNALTKEIEDLLESNNVDTSKILHQGDRIGSYYLLSANGLTNGEVIYDRKYSSFSNLKSEDINWDKLYEGIEWFHFTAITPALSEDLAFLTEKALAEASKRNIIISVDLNYRSKLWQYGKNPIDIMPNLIQYADVVMGNIWASNKMLGTSIDESLDRNTPKEDYVKFANQVAQATFEKFPKVKHIANTFRFMDNPQHNLFYGTYHNRETNTYSETRLTNEVVDRIGSGDAFMAGLIYAIIKKLAPQEIIDTATSAGFEKLFVEGDFGNGKI
;
A
#
# COMPACT_ATOMS: atom_id res chain seq x y z
N MET A 1 -15.81 17.93 24.45
CA MET A 1 -14.84 16.85 24.31
C MET A 1 -14.98 16.38 22.87
N ASN A 2 -14.02 16.69 22.00
CA ASN A 2 -14.04 16.20 20.63
C ASN A 2 -13.84 14.68 20.70
N ASN A 3 -14.83 13.91 20.24
CA ASN A 3 -14.62 12.49 19.99
C ASN A 3 -13.40 12.36 19.07
N PRO A 4 -12.43 11.52 19.41
CA PRO A 4 -11.31 11.26 18.50
C PRO A 4 -11.88 10.86 17.14
N THR A 5 -11.48 11.58 16.09
CA THR A 5 -12.07 11.38 14.76
C THR A 5 -11.51 10.12 14.09
N ASN A 6 -10.42 9.52 14.64
CA ASN A 6 -9.65 8.43 14.04
C ASN A 6 -9.38 8.65 12.54
N ARG A 7 -9.20 9.92 12.14
CA ARG A 7 -9.01 10.26 10.74
C ARG A 7 -7.64 9.78 10.24
N VAL A 8 -7.68 9.00 9.19
CA VAL A 8 -6.49 8.48 8.51
C VAL A 8 -6.15 9.40 7.35
N LEU A 9 -4.87 9.79 7.24
CA LEU A 9 -4.29 10.44 6.08
C LEU A 9 -3.48 9.43 5.28
N CYS A 10 -3.89 9.11 4.07
CA CYS A 10 -3.12 8.32 3.12
C CYS A 10 -2.31 9.26 2.22
N PHE A 11 -0.99 9.08 2.18
CA PHE A 11 -0.03 9.97 1.52
C PHE A 11 0.69 9.24 0.39
N GLY A 12 0.39 9.58 -0.87
CA GLY A 12 1.01 8.93 -2.02
C GLY A 12 0.56 9.46 -3.38
N GLU A 13 1.12 8.91 -4.44
CA GLU A 13 0.84 9.35 -5.80
C GLU A 13 -0.49 8.80 -6.32
N LEU A 14 -1.33 9.71 -6.81
CA LEU A 14 -2.49 9.37 -7.62
C LEU A 14 -2.03 8.91 -9.00
N LEU A 15 -2.48 7.74 -9.44
CA LEU A 15 -2.03 7.09 -10.67
C LEU A 15 -3.20 6.72 -11.58
N ILE A 16 -2.88 6.57 -12.86
CA ILE A 16 -3.76 5.94 -13.85
C ILE A 16 -3.13 4.63 -14.31
N ARG A 17 -3.83 3.52 -14.14
CA ARG A 17 -3.48 2.23 -14.74
C ARG A 17 -4.09 2.12 -16.13
N LEU A 18 -3.24 1.81 -17.12
CA LEU A 18 -3.66 1.43 -18.45
C LEU A 18 -3.33 -0.05 -18.65
N GLN A 19 -4.33 -0.87 -18.87
CA GLN A 19 -4.17 -2.33 -18.96
C GLN A 19 -4.69 -2.86 -20.28
N SER A 20 -3.86 -3.63 -20.99
CA SER A 20 -4.33 -4.40 -22.14
C SER A 20 -5.22 -5.56 -21.67
N THR A 21 -6.31 -5.80 -22.39
CA THR A 21 -7.19 -6.96 -22.19
C THR A 21 -6.81 -8.16 -23.05
N VAL A 22 -5.78 -8.00 -23.89
CA VAL A 22 -5.22 -9.01 -24.78
C VAL A 22 -3.69 -9.00 -24.68
N ASP A 23 -3.03 -10.02 -25.23
CA ASP A 23 -1.57 -10.18 -25.13
C ASP A 23 -0.78 -9.06 -25.84
N SER A 24 -1.37 -8.37 -26.80
CA SER A 24 -0.74 -7.25 -27.50
C SER A 24 -1.42 -5.93 -27.15
N PHE A 25 -0.64 -4.94 -26.72
CA PHE A 25 -1.14 -3.59 -26.40
C PHE A 25 -1.64 -2.83 -27.65
N PHE A 26 -1.04 -3.10 -28.81
CA PHE A 26 -1.33 -2.44 -30.09
C PHE A 26 -1.98 -3.40 -31.10
N THR A 27 -3.12 -3.97 -30.76
CA THR A 27 -3.87 -4.80 -31.71
C THR A 27 -4.79 -3.92 -32.56
N ILE A 28 -4.55 -3.91 -33.88
CA ILE A 28 -5.31 -3.08 -34.84
C ILE A 28 -6.79 -3.51 -34.86
N GLY A 29 -7.70 -2.53 -34.74
CA GLY A 29 -9.14 -2.72 -34.84
C GLY A 29 -9.83 -3.24 -33.60
N GLN A 30 -9.13 -3.33 -32.47
CA GLN A 30 -9.70 -3.71 -31.19
C GLN A 30 -9.39 -2.66 -30.12
N ASN A 31 -10.42 -2.06 -29.53
CA ASN A 31 -10.31 -1.20 -28.35
C ASN A 31 -10.29 -2.10 -27.09
N ASN A 32 -9.11 -2.61 -26.75
CA ASN A 32 -8.94 -3.55 -25.64
C ASN A 32 -8.15 -2.95 -24.47
N LEU A 33 -8.33 -1.65 -24.24
CA LEU A 33 -7.67 -0.94 -23.14
C LEU A 33 -8.66 -0.69 -22.01
N LYS A 34 -8.35 -1.19 -20.83
CA LYS A 34 -9.03 -0.83 -19.58
C LYS A 34 -8.22 0.24 -18.87
N ILE A 35 -8.91 1.23 -18.33
CA ILE A 35 -8.32 2.37 -17.63
C ILE A 35 -8.90 2.42 -16.22
N TYR A 36 -8.04 2.49 -15.21
CA TYR A 36 -8.45 2.56 -13.82
C TYR A 36 -7.69 3.66 -13.09
N PRO A 37 -8.36 4.47 -12.27
CA PRO A 37 -7.68 5.27 -11.28
C PRO A 37 -7.11 4.35 -10.20
N GLY A 38 -5.97 4.73 -9.63
CA GLY A 38 -5.30 3.94 -8.61
C GLY A 38 -4.20 4.72 -7.91
N GLY A 39 -3.33 3.99 -7.32
CA GLY A 39 -2.28 4.44 -6.41
C GLY A 39 -2.43 3.67 -5.11
N SER A 40 -1.33 3.12 -4.60
CA SER A 40 -1.39 2.20 -3.45
C SER A 40 -2.12 2.83 -2.26
N GLU A 41 -1.79 4.07 -1.93
CA GLU A 41 -2.39 4.80 -0.83
C GLU A 41 -3.83 5.25 -1.13
N ALA A 42 -4.17 5.53 -2.40
CA ALA A 42 -5.55 5.78 -2.82
C ALA A 42 -6.42 4.53 -2.66
N ASN A 43 -5.87 3.34 -2.98
CA ASN A 43 -6.54 2.05 -2.81
C ASN A 43 -6.84 1.77 -1.32
N VAL A 44 -5.86 2.08 -0.43
CA VAL A 44 -6.06 2.01 1.03
C VAL A 44 -7.14 2.98 1.47
N ALA A 45 -7.08 4.25 1.00
CA ALA A 45 -8.04 5.29 1.37
C ALA A 45 -9.47 4.90 0.98
N VAL A 46 -9.69 4.42 -0.24
CA VAL A 46 -11.01 3.98 -0.71
C VAL A 46 -11.54 2.81 0.10
N THR A 47 -10.70 1.83 0.40
CA THR A 47 -11.13 0.69 1.23
C THR A 47 -11.52 1.13 2.63
N LEU A 48 -10.74 2.03 3.27
CA LEU A 48 -11.08 2.61 4.58
C LEU A 48 -12.35 3.45 4.53
N GLY A 49 -12.53 4.28 3.50
CA GLY A 49 -13.75 5.08 3.30
C GLY A 49 -15.01 4.19 3.23
N LYS A 50 -14.94 3.07 2.48
CA LYS A 50 -16.01 2.06 2.42
C LYS A 50 -16.27 1.35 3.76
N LEU A 51 -15.25 1.24 4.60
CA LEU A 51 -15.36 0.74 5.98
C LEU A 51 -15.82 1.81 7.00
N ASN A 52 -16.23 2.99 6.52
CA ASN A 52 -16.66 4.12 7.34
C ASN A 52 -15.58 4.61 8.34
N ILE A 53 -14.31 4.53 7.98
CA ILE A 53 -13.23 5.21 8.68
C ILE A 53 -13.05 6.59 8.04
N PRO A 54 -13.11 7.69 8.80
CA PRO A 54 -12.82 9.03 8.27
C PRO A 54 -11.43 9.07 7.64
N THR A 55 -11.37 9.29 6.33
CA THR A 55 -10.12 9.17 5.57
C THR A 55 -9.93 10.38 4.68
N SER A 56 -8.75 10.99 4.73
CA SER A 56 -8.28 12.01 3.79
C SER A 56 -7.19 11.41 2.91
N TYR A 57 -7.10 11.91 1.68
CA TYR A 57 -6.04 11.52 0.75
C TYR A 57 -5.20 12.74 0.38
N PHE A 58 -3.87 12.61 0.51
CA PHE A 58 -2.90 13.61 0.05
C PHE A 58 -2.16 13.10 -1.17
N SER A 59 -2.15 13.93 -2.19
CA SER A 59 -1.37 13.74 -3.41
C SER A 59 -1.07 15.11 -4.05
N ALA A 60 -0.40 15.11 -5.19
CA ALA A 60 -0.31 16.26 -6.06
C ALA A 60 -0.73 15.86 -7.48
N ALA A 61 -1.63 16.64 -8.09
CA ALA A 61 -2.19 16.38 -9.41
C ALA A 61 -2.46 17.69 -10.16
N PRO A 62 -2.48 17.69 -11.50
CA PRO A 62 -2.80 18.91 -12.27
C PRO A 62 -4.26 19.32 -12.09
N PHE A 63 -4.55 20.59 -12.21
CA PHE A 63 -5.93 21.09 -12.21
C PHE A 63 -6.55 20.90 -13.59
N ASN A 64 -7.26 19.80 -13.80
CA ASN A 64 -7.95 19.49 -15.05
C ASN A 64 -9.17 18.58 -14.84
N ALA A 65 -9.94 18.34 -15.91
CA ALA A 65 -11.16 17.53 -15.85
C ALA A 65 -10.91 16.07 -15.45
N LEU A 66 -9.79 15.49 -15.87
CA LEU A 66 -9.44 14.10 -15.52
C LEU A 66 -9.15 13.96 -14.02
N THR A 67 -8.37 14.89 -13.44
CA THR A 67 -8.15 14.93 -11.99
C THR A 67 -9.48 15.05 -11.24
N LYS A 68 -10.36 15.96 -11.70
CA LYS A 68 -11.66 16.16 -11.06
C LYS A 68 -12.53 14.88 -11.09
N GLU A 69 -12.53 14.17 -12.20
CA GLU A 69 -13.28 12.91 -12.30
C GLU A 69 -12.77 11.87 -11.30
N ILE A 70 -11.44 11.80 -11.08
CA ILE A 70 -10.86 10.86 -10.10
C ILE A 70 -11.17 11.34 -8.67
N GLU A 71 -11.11 12.64 -8.38
CA GLU A 71 -11.50 13.20 -7.08
C GLU A 71 -12.97 12.90 -6.77
N ASP A 72 -13.88 13.12 -7.72
CA ASP A 72 -15.30 12.79 -7.56
C ASP A 72 -15.51 11.29 -7.24
N LEU A 73 -14.72 10.42 -7.87
CA LEU A 73 -14.75 8.99 -7.59
C LEU A 73 -14.24 8.67 -6.18
N LEU A 74 -13.16 9.31 -5.72
CA LEU A 74 -12.65 9.16 -4.35
C LEU A 74 -13.68 9.65 -3.33
N GLU A 75 -14.28 10.83 -3.55
CA GLU A 75 -15.32 11.40 -2.69
C GLU A 75 -16.58 10.53 -2.63
N SER A 76 -16.99 9.93 -3.75
CA SER A 76 -18.12 8.97 -3.79
C SER A 76 -17.85 7.71 -2.96
N ASN A 77 -16.59 7.45 -2.62
CA ASN A 77 -16.16 6.38 -1.73
C ASN A 77 -15.79 6.87 -0.31
N ASN A 78 -16.32 8.03 0.11
CA ASN A 78 -16.12 8.64 1.43
C ASN A 78 -14.66 9.03 1.74
N VAL A 79 -13.86 9.38 0.73
CA VAL A 79 -12.50 9.89 0.90
C VAL A 79 -12.50 11.39 0.72
N ASP A 80 -11.97 12.11 1.72
CA ASP A 80 -11.78 13.56 1.66
C ASP A 80 -10.58 13.91 0.77
N THR A 81 -10.82 14.58 -0.35
CA THR A 81 -9.83 14.98 -1.35
C THR A 81 -9.30 16.41 -1.14
N SER A 82 -9.81 17.15 -0.15
CA SER A 82 -9.45 18.56 0.11
C SER A 82 -7.96 18.80 0.40
N LYS A 83 -7.19 17.73 0.63
CA LYS A 83 -5.75 17.78 0.86
C LYS A 83 -4.92 17.48 -0.40
N ILE A 84 -5.55 17.24 -1.56
CA ILE A 84 -4.84 17.10 -2.84
C ILE A 84 -4.34 18.48 -3.26
N LEU A 85 -3.06 18.59 -3.59
CA LEU A 85 -2.45 19.81 -4.12
C LEU A 85 -2.63 19.86 -5.64
N HIS A 86 -3.28 20.90 -6.12
CA HIS A 86 -3.42 21.14 -7.56
C HIS A 86 -2.20 21.90 -8.07
N GLN A 87 -1.25 21.15 -8.64
CA GLN A 87 -0.02 21.70 -9.24
C GLN A 87 0.53 20.76 -10.30
N GLY A 88 1.47 21.28 -11.12
CA GLY A 88 2.11 20.52 -12.20
C GLY A 88 1.16 20.25 -13.36
N ASP A 89 1.59 19.41 -14.30
CA ASP A 89 0.96 19.28 -15.62
C ASP A 89 0.39 17.89 -15.90
N ARG A 90 0.76 16.84 -15.10
CA ARG A 90 0.35 15.47 -15.40
C ARG A 90 0.18 14.59 -14.17
N ILE A 91 -0.77 13.66 -14.26
CA ILE A 91 -0.89 12.52 -13.36
C ILE A 91 0.10 11.45 -13.81
N GLY A 92 0.75 10.76 -12.87
CA GLY A 92 1.57 9.60 -13.16
C GLY A 92 0.72 8.42 -13.67
N SER A 93 1.31 7.58 -14.51
CA SER A 93 0.62 6.39 -15.04
C SER A 93 1.52 5.16 -15.05
N TYR A 94 0.90 4.01 -15.24
CA TYR A 94 1.64 2.80 -15.57
C TYR A 94 0.85 1.93 -16.54
N TYR A 95 1.60 1.17 -17.32
CA TYR A 95 1.06 0.25 -18.31
C TYR A 95 1.22 -1.18 -17.81
N LEU A 96 0.14 -1.94 -17.83
CA LEU A 96 0.13 -3.36 -17.53
C LEU A 96 -0.08 -4.15 -18.83
N LEU A 97 1.00 -4.78 -19.31
CA LEU A 97 1.04 -5.41 -20.63
C LEU A 97 0.44 -6.83 -20.68
N SER A 98 -0.25 -7.27 -19.65
CA SER A 98 -0.86 -8.60 -19.61
C SER A 98 -2.34 -8.53 -19.34
N ALA A 99 -3.12 -9.25 -20.14
CA ALA A 99 -4.56 -9.45 -19.94
C ALA A 99 -4.88 -10.24 -18.64
N ASN A 100 -3.94 -11.04 -18.16
CA ASN A 100 -4.13 -11.99 -17.06
C ASN A 100 -3.58 -11.51 -15.71
N GLY A 101 -3.39 -10.19 -15.53
CA GLY A 101 -2.83 -9.65 -14.31
C GLY A 101 -1.33 -9.94 -14.13
N LEU A 102 -0.82 -9.87 -12.90
CA LEU A 102 0.61 -9.88 -12.60
C LEU A 102 1.34 -11.23 -12.76
N THR A 103 0.69 -12.30 -13.15
CA THR A 103 1.33 -13.63 -13.22
C THR A 103 2.43 -13.71 -14.27
N ASN A 104 2.27 -13.01 -15.40
CA ASN A 104 3.27 -12.94 -16.48
C ASN A 104 3.32 -11.54 -17.14
N GLY A 105 2.71 -10.53 -16.51
CA GLY A 105 2.61 -9.19 -17.07
C GLY A 105 3.82 -8.34 -16.77
N GLU A 106 4.24 -7.55 -17.74
CA GLU A 106 5.23 -6.51 -17.54
C GLU A 106 4.54 -5.23 -17.11
N VAL A 107 5.05 -4.62 -16.01
CA VAL A 107 4.67 -3.27 -15.60
C VAL A 107 5.71 -2.28 -16.12
N ILE A 108 5.23 -1.29 -16.88
CA ILE A 108 6.03 -0.15 -17.35
C ILE A 108 5.52 1.09 -16.62
N TYR A 109 6.38 1.75 -15.84
CA TYR A 109 6.04 2.95 -15.10
C TYR A 109 6.29 4.20 -15.95
N ASP A 110 5.31 5.08 -16.03
CA ASP A 110 5.40 6.42 -16.59
C ASP A 110 5.04 7.44 -15.49
N ARG A 111 5.92 7.55 -14.48
CA ARG A 111 5.73 8.38 -13.29
C ARG A 111 6.68 9.58 -13.23
N LYS A 112 7.72 9.58 -14.06
CA LYS A 112 8.71 10.65 -14.07
C LYS A 112 8.06 11.97 -14.46
N TYR A 113 8.39 13.03 -13.73
CA TYR A 113 7.83 14.38 -13.94
C TYR A 113 6.30 14.48 -13.76
N SER A 114 5.66 13.54 -13.09
CA SER A 114 4.29 13.74 -12.64
C SER A 114 4.22 14.87 -11.61
N SER A 115 3.02 15.43 -11.40
CA SER A 115 2.81 16.46 -10.38
C SER A 115 3.31 16.03 -9.01
N PHE A 116 3.04 14.76 -8.64
CA PHE A 116 3.51 14.19 -7.36
C PHE A 116 5.02 13.96 -7.35
N SER A 117 5.61 13.45 -8.43
CA SER A 117 7.05 13.17 -8.48
C SER A 117 7.92 14.44 -8.41
N ASN A 118 7.35 15.61 -8.72
CA ASN A 118 7.99 16.91 -8.63
C ASN A 118 7.71 17.66 -7.31
N LEU A 119 6.92 17.05 -6.39
CA LEU A 119 6.53 17.66 -5.14
C LEU A 119 7.75 17.96 -4.26
N LYS A 120 7.76 19.14 -3.65
CA LYS A 120 8.81 19.58 -2.73
C LYS A 120 8.25 19.81 -1.33
N SER A 121 9.12 19.74 -0.33
CA SER A 121 8.73 19.94 1.08
C SER A 121 8.15 21.32 1.36
N GLU A 122 8.60 22.34 0.64
CA GLU A 122 8.12 23.72 0.73
C GLU A 122 6.73 23.94 0.14
N ASP A 123 6.26 23.04 -0.70
CA ASP A 123 4.89 23.08 -1.25
C ASP A 123 3.84 22.72 -0.20
N ILE A 124 4.25 22.12 0.92
CA ILE A 124 3.36 21.53 1.92
C ILE A 124 3.29 22.38 3.17
N ASN A 125 2.07 22.83 3.51
CA ASN A 125 1.77 23.37 4.82
C ASN A 125 1.49 22.21 5.79
N TRP A 126 2.49 21.82 6.58
CA TRP A 126 2.43 20.67 7.48
C TRP A 126 1.35 20.80 8.57
N ASP A 127 1.09 21.99 9.09
CA ASP A 127 0.05 22.20 10.10
C ASP A 127 -1.34 21.97 9.50
N LYS A 128 -1.60 22.51 8.31
CA LYS A 128 -2.84 22.28 7.60
C LYS A 128 -2.99 20.82 7.14
N LEU A 129 -1.91 20.18 6.72
CA LEU A 129 -1.93 18.78 6.29
C LEU A 129 -2.36 17.85 7.44
N TYR A 130 -1.79 18.04 8.62
CA TYR A 130 -2.03 17.18 9.78
C TYR A 130 -3.17 17.63 10.69
N GLU A 131 -3.89 18.70 10.34
CA GLU A 131 -5.05 19.15 11.10
C GLU A 131 -6.14 18.08 11.17
N GLY A 132 -6.47 17.64 12.40
CA GLY A 132 -7.48 16.60 12.66
C GLY A 132 -7.06 15.19 12.27
N ILE A 133 -5.78 14.94 11.95
CA ILE A 133 -5.25 13.62 11.58
C ILE A 133 -4.71 12.91 12.83
N GLU A 134 -5.07 11.64 13.00
CA GLU A 134 -4.61 10.77 14.08
C GLU A 134 -3.78 9.58 13.58
N TRP A 135 -3.86 9.29 12.28
CA TRP A 135 -3.14 8.20 11.63
C TRP A 135 -2.59 8.65 10.27
N PHE A 136 -1.33 8.37 10.02
CA PHE A 136 -0.64 8.62 8.76
C PHE A 136 -0.24 7.30 8.11
N HIS A 137 -0.63 7.10 6.86
CA HIS A 137 -0.27 5.92 6.08
C HIS A 137 0.49 6.31 4.81
N PHE A 138 1.58 5.60 4.54
CA PHE A 138 2.35 5.69 3.30
C PHE A 138 2.86 4.32 2.86
N THR A 139 3.35 4.23 1.63
CA THR A 139 4.07 3.05 1.16
C THR A 139 5.51 3.39 0.81
N ALA A 140 6.38 2.37 0.80
CA ALA A 140 7.76 2.54 0.35
C ALA A 140 7.90 2.78 -1.17
N ILE A 141 6.79 2.89 -1.89
CA ILE A 141 6.77 3.31 -3.29
C ILE A 141 7.18 4.79 -3.41
N THR A 142 6.67 5.66 -2.54
CA THR A 142 6.98 7.10 -2.57
C THR A 142 8.49 7.37 -2.46
N PRO A 143 9.22 6.89 -1.44
CA PRO A 143 10.66 7.10 -1.35
C PRO A 143 11.48 6.35 -2.42
N ALA A 144 10.88 5.41 -3.13
CA ALA A 144 11.54 4.68 -4.22
C ALA A 144 11.62 5.48 -5.53
N LEU A 145 10.86 6.57 -5.68
CA LEU A 145 10.76 7.33 -6.93
C LEU A 145 11.95 8.25 -7.17
N SER A 146 12.44 8.91 -6.12
CA SER A 146 13.56 9.85 -6.18
C SER A 146 14.13 10.14 -4.79
N GLU A 147 15.35 10.71 -4.76
CA GLU A 147 15.99 11.17 -3.51
C GLU A 147 15.18 12.30 -2.87
N ASP A 148 14.62 13.22 -3.67
CA ASP A 148 13.76 14.31 -3.20
C ASP A 148 12.50 13.78 -2.49
N LEU A 149 11.86 12.74 -3.06
CA LEU A 149 10.68 12.13 -2.45
C LEU A 149 11.02 11.27 -1.24
N ALA A 150 12.22 10.67 -1.19
CA ALA A 150 12.70 10.00 0.02
C ALA A 150 12.88 11.01 1.16
N PHE A 151 13.50 12.16 0.89
CA PHE A 151 13.65 13.27 1.84
C PHE A 151 12.28 13.85 2.26
N LEU A 152 11.39 14.08 1.29
CA LEU A 152 10.02 14.56 1.57
C LEU A 152 9.27 13.59 2.48
N THR A 153 9.38 12.28 2.23
CA THR A 153 8.76 11.25 3.06
C THR A 153 9.31 11.30 4.49
N GLU A 154 10.63 11.37 4.66
CA GLU A 154 11.25 11.50 5.99
C GLU A 154 10.74 12.75 6.73
N LYS A 155 10.64 13.88 6.03
CA LYS A 155 10.09 15.12 6.60
C LYS A 155 8.63 14.95 7.03
N ALA A 156 7.80 14.32 6.19
CA ALA A 156 6.40 14.02 6.53
C ALA A 156 6.30 13.15 7.80
N LEU A 157 7.12 12.10 7.89
CA LEU A 157 7.15 11.20 9.05
C LEU A 157 7.61 11.92 10.34
N ALA A 158 8.64 12.76 10.24
CA ALA A 158 9.12 13.55 11.36
C ALA A 158 8.05 14.54 11.87
N GLU A 159 7.32 15.20 10.94
CA GLU A 159 6.22 16.12 11.28
C GLU A 159 5.01 15.38 11.89
N ALA A 160 4.66 14.19 11.38
CA ALA A 160 3.64 13.34 11.97
C ALA A 160 4.02 12.86 13.37
N SER A 161 5.28 12.42 13.53
CA SER A 161 5.80 11.94 14.83
C SER A 161 5.81 13.02 15.92
N LYS A 162 6.16 14.27 15.58
CA LYS A 162 6.10 15.42 16.51
C LYS A 162 4.69 15.69 17.04
N ARG A 163 3.66 15.30 16.26
CA ARG A 163 2.25 15.46 16.59
C ARG A 163 1.63 14.22 17.23
N ASN A 164 2.46 13.21 17.57
CA ASN A 164 2.04 11.91 18.11
C ASN A 164 1.01 11.17 17.21
N ILE A 165 1.07 11.38 15.91
CA ILE A 165 0.24 10.69 14.92
C ILE A 165 0.78 9.26 14.78
N ILE A 166 -0.12 8.27 14.78
CA ILE A 166 0.23 6.86 14.51
C ILE A 166 0.68 6.74 13.06
N ILE A 167 1.78 6.05 12.82
CA ILE A 167 2.37 5.93 11.48
C ILE A 167 2.37 4.47 11.04
N SER A 168 1.79 4.20 9.87
CA SER A 168 1.82 2.90 9.23
C SER A 168 2.50 2.93 7.87
N VAL A 169 3.19 1.85 7.53
CA VAL A 169 3.86 1.66 6.26
C VAL A 169 3.56 0.31 5.65
N ASP A 170 3.29 0.29 4.34
CA ASP A 170 3.45 -0.91 3.52
C ASP A 170 4.81 -0.87 2.82
N LEU A 171 5.65 -1.86 3.07
CA LEU A 171 6.98 -1.98 2.46
C LEU A 171 6.93 -2.11 0.93
N ASN A 172 5.88 -2.63 0.38
CA ASN A 172 5.48 -2.59 -1.03
C ASN A 172 6.65 -2.53 -2.04
N TYR A 173 7.66 -3.39 -1.85
CA TYR A 173 8.91 -3.35 -2.61
C TYR A 173 8.69 -3.51 -4.11
N ARG A 174 9.26 -2.60 -4.88
CA ARG A 174 9.22 -2.58 -6.35
C ARG A 174 10.63 -2.35 -6.89
N SER A 175 11.32 -3.39 -7.32
CA SER A 175 12.72 -3.31 -7.81
C SER A 175 12.91 -2.33 -8.96
N LYS A 176 11.91 -2.16 -9.83
CA LYS A 176 11.94 -1.23 -10.98
C LYS A 176 11.87 0.26 -10.61
N LEU A 177 11.56 0.63 -9.36
CA LEU A 177 11.43 2.02 -8.94
C LEU A 177 12.70 2.61 -8.30
N TRP A 178 13.50 1.81 -7.61
CA TRP A 178 14.75 2.21 -6.96
C TRP A 178 15.87 2.43 -7.99
N GLN A 179 15.77 3.51 -8.80
CA GLN A 179 16.67 3.74 -9.94
C GLN A 179 17.48 5.04 -9.85
N TYR A 180 17.50 5.70 -8.67
CA TYR A 180 18.20 6.99 -8.47
C TYR A 180 19.55 6.84 -7.72
N GLY A 181 20.16 5.65 -7.75
CA GLY A 181 21.50 5.41 -7.21
C GLY A 181 21.55 5.09 -5.71
N LYS A 182 20.41 4.90 -5.03
CA LYS A 182 20.32 4.45 -3.66
C LYS A 182 19.64 3.07 -3.60
N ASN A 183 20.10 2.22 -2.67
CA ASN A 183 19.43 0.97 -2.41
C ASN A 183 18.31 1.17 -1.36
N PRO A 184 17.26 0.36 -1.38
CA PRO A 184 16.20 0.43 -0.36
C PRO A 184 16.72 0.38 1.08
N ILE A 185 17.74 -0.44 1.34
CA ILE A 185 18.35 -0.59 2.66
C ILE A 185 19.06 0.67 3.18
N ASP A 186 19.49 1.56 2.28
CA ASP A 186 20.16 2.81 2.64
C ASP A 186 19.15 3.88 3.10
N ILE A 187 17.88 3.75 2.71
CA ILE A 187 16.81 4.74 2.93
C ILE A 187 15.79 4.26 3.96
N MET A 188 15.25 3.05 3.78
CA MET A 188 14.10 2.60 4.54
C MET A 188 14.29 2.50 6.04
N PRO A 189 15.44 2.08 6.59
CA PRO A 189 15.65 2.07 8.04
C PRO A 189 15.45 3.44 8.70
N ASN A 190 15.85 4.53 8.01
CA ASN A 190 15.66 5.89 8.51
C ASN A 190 14.17 6.32 8.51
N LEU A 191 13.34 5.71 7.66
CA LEU A 191 11.90 5.98 7.62
C LEU A 191 11.14 5.10 8.62
N ILE A 192 11.53 3.83 8.76
CA ILE A 192 10.85 2.87 9.63
C ILE A 192 11.01 3.21 11.12
N GLN A 193 12.06 3.92 11.52
CA GLN A 193 12.20 4.38 12.91
C GLN A 193 11.02 5.25 13.40
N TYR A 194 10.25 5.84 12.47
CA TYR A 194 9.04 6.62 12.78
C TYR A 194 7.76 5.77 12.81
N ALA A 195 7.78 4.53 12.31
CA ALA A 195 6.59 3.71 12.13
C ALA A 195 6.14 3.03 13.44
N ASP A 196 4.82 2.96 13.62
CA ASP A 196 4.17 2.15 14.66
C ASP A 196 3.68 0.81 14.08
N VAL A 197 3.31 0.78 12.78
CA VAL A 197 2.78 -0.39 12.08
C VAL A 197 3.56 -0.62 10.80
N VAL A 198 4.08 -1.83 10.61
CA VAL A 198 4.81 -2.23 9.39
C VAL A 198 4.09 -3.42 8.76
N MET A 199 3.76 -3.29 7.49
CA MET A 199 3.20 -4.37 6.67
C MET A 199 4.13 -4.64 5.49
N GLY A 200 4.21 -5.88 5.07
CA GLY A 200 4.97 -6.30 3.90
C GLY A 200 5.17 -7.81 3.88
N ASN A 201 5.76 -8.34 2.83
CA ASN A 201 6.21 -9.73 2.85
C ASN A 201 7.64 -9.86 3.41
N ILE A 202 8.04 -11.07 3.78
CA ILE A 202 9.37 -11.34 4.37
C ILE A 202 10.53 -10.96 3.45
N TRP A 203 10.36 -11.07 2.13
CA TRP A 203 11.38 -10.66 1.13
C TRP A 203 11.54 -9.14 1.06
N ALA A 204 10.43 -8.39 1.16
CA ALA A 204 10.47 -6.94 1.26
C ALA A 204 11.19 -6.49 2.54
N SER A 205 10.92 -7.15 3.67
CA SER A 205 11.64 -6.90 4.93
C SER A 205 13.15 -7.15 4.79
N ASN A 206 13.56 -8.22 4.11
CA ASN A 206 14.97 -8.47 3.84
C ASN A 206 15.59 -7.34 3.02
N LYS A 207 14.99 -6.99 1.86
CA LYS A 207 15.54 -5.98 0.94
C LYS A 207 15.57 -4.56 1.51
N MET A 208 14.63 -4.23 2.38
CA MET A 208 14.43 -2.88 2.87
C MET A 208 14.92 -2.65 4.31
N LEU A 209 14.85 -3.67 5.15
CA LEU A 209 15.19 -3.56 6.57
C LEU A 209 16.43 -4.37 6.95
N GLY A 210 16.93 -5.22 6.04
CA GLY A 210 18.10 -6.05 6.27
C GLY A 210 17.83 -7.20 7.26
N THR A 211 16.58 -7.69 7.33
CA THR A 211 16.28 -8.90 8.08
C THR A 211 16.82 -10.13 7.35
N SER A 212 16.96 -11.24 8.06
CA SER A 212 17.40 -12.51 7.45
C SER A 212 16.43 -12.94 6.35
N ILE A 213 16.92 -13.74 5.41
CA ILE A 213 16.14 -14.46 4.42
C ILE A 213 16.51 -15.93 4.49
N ASP A 214 15.53 -16.80 4.31
CA ASP A 214 15.74 -18.23 4.13
C ASP A 214 15.46 -18.57 2.66
N GLU A 215 16.53 -18.81 1.91
CA GLU A 215 16.46 -19.09 0.47
C GLU A 215 15.88 -20.49 0.16
N SER A 216 15.71 -21.35 1.17
CA SER A 216 15.09 -22.67 1.01
C SER A 216 13.56 -22.59 0.95
N LEU A 217 12.95 -21.47 1.35
CA LEU A 217 11.51 -21.28 1.32
C LEU A 217 11.00 -21.13 -0.12
N ASP A 218 10.21 -22.11 -0.54
CA ASP A 218 9.64 -22.15 -1.88
C ASP A 218 8.11 -22.39 -1.86
N ARG A 219 7.50 -22.56 -3.05
CA ARG A 219 6.05 -22.80 -3.21
C ARG A 219 5.55 -24.03 -2.43
N ASN A 220 6.39 -25.03 -2.18
CA ASN A 220 6.05 -26.28 -1.54
C ASN A 220 6.32 -26.28 -0.03
N THR A 221 6.94 -25.23 0.48
CA THR A 221 7.22 -25.08 1.91
C THR A 221 5.92 -25.04 2.71
N PRO A 222 5.77 -25.84 3.78
CA PRO A 222 4.61 -25.82 4.65
C PRO A 222 4.33 -24.43 5.23
N LYS A 223 3.05 -24.10 5.43
CA LYS A 223 2.62 -22.83 6.02
C LYS A 223 3.26 -22.57 7.38
N GLU A 224 3.39 -23.61 8.19
CA GLU A 224 3.97 -23.55 9.54
C GLU A 224 5.41 -23.05 9.52
N ASP A 225 6.20 -23.44 8.53
CA ASP A 225 7.59 -22.99 8.36
C ASP A 225 7.64 -21.52 7.96
N TYR A 226 6.75 -21.07 7.05
CA TYR A 226 6.58 -19.65 6.72
C TYR A 226 6.16 -18.81 7.93
N VAL A 227 5.20 -19.30 8.73
CA VAL A 227 4.75 -18.63 9.97
C VAL A 227 5.88 -18.52 10.98
N LYS A 228 6.64 -19.60 11.19
CA LYS A 228 7.81 -19.61 12.06
C LYS A 228 8.86 -18.60 11.61
N PHE A 229 9.16 -18.57 10.30
CA PHE A 229 10.13 -17.64 9.75
C PHE A 229 9.64 -16.20 9.83
N ALA A 230 8.37 -15.92 9.54
CA ALA A 230 7.77 -14.60 9.70
C ALA A 230 7.89 -14.07 11.14
N ASN A 231 7.71 -14.95 12.14
CA ASN A 231 7.92 -14.59 13.54
C ASN A 231 9.38 -14.19 13.82
N GLN A 232 10.37 -14.91 13.28
CA GLN A 232 11.79 -14.55 13.43
C GLN A 232 12.08 -13.17 12.80
N VAL A 233 11.54 -12.91 11.59
CA VAL A 233 11.66 -11.60 10.92
C VAL A 233 11.01 -10.49 11.73
N ALA A 234 9.84 -10.76 12.33
CA ALA A 234 9.14 -9.79 13.17
C ALA A 234 9.94 -9.46 14.44
N GLN A 235 10.49 -10.44 15.14
CA GLN A 235 11.33 -10.22 16.33
C GLN A 235 12.57 -9.37 15.99
N ALA A 236 13.29 -9.71 14.92
CA ALA A 236 14.43 -8.92 14.46
C ALA A 236 14.05 -7.48 14.11
N THR A 237 12.84 -7.28 13.55
CA THR A 237 12.31 -5.94 13.24
C THR A 237 11.97 -5.17 14.52
N PHE A 238 11.34 -5.78 15.52
CA PHE A 238 11.06 -5.16 16.80
C PHE A 238 12.32 -4.77 17.58
N GLU A 239 13.38 -5.58 17.51
CA GLU A 239 14.68 -5.28 18.10
C GLU A 239 15.34 -4.08 17.44
N LYS A 240 15.33 -4.05 16.10
CA LYS A 240 15.95 -2.99 15.31
C LYS A 240 15.18 -1.66 15.37
N PHE A 241 13.85 -1.72 15.47
CA PHE A 241 12.96 -0.55 15.46
C PHE A 241 12.02 -0.54 16.68
N PRO A 242 12.46 -0.02 17.81
CA PRO A 242 11.71 -0.08 19.08
C PRO A 242 10.33 0.59 19.06
N LYS A 243 10.12 1.56 18.15
CA LYS A 243 8.81 2.24 17.99
C LYS A 243 7.76 1.35 17.33
N VAL A 244 8.16 0.36 16.55
CA VAL A 244 7.23 -0.56 15.89
C VAL A 244 6.49 -1.39 16.94
N LYS A 245 5.15 -1.40 16.85
CA LYS A 245 4.24 -2.12 17.74
C LYS A 245 3.52 -3.27 17.04
N HIS A 246 3.29 -3.13 15.73
CA HIS A 246 2.51 -4.06 14.94
C HIS A 246 3.25 -4.41 13.65
N ILE A 247 3.37 -5.68 13.35
CA ILE A 247 3.94 -6.18 12.10
C ILE A 247 2.95 -7.17 11.49
N ALA A 248 2.66 -7.02 10.20
CA ALA A 248 1.85 -7.98 9.46
C ALA A 248 2.55 -8.39 8.16
N ASN A 249 2.48 -9.68 7.85
CA ASN A 249 3.01 -10.21 6.60
C ASN A 249 1.91 -10.86 5.78
N THR A 250 1.99 -10.70 4.46
CA THR A 250 1.12 -11.39 3.50
C THR A 250 1.89 -12.48 2.78
N PHE A 251 1.24 -13.62 2.62
CA PHE A 251 1.73 -14.75 1.82
C PHE A 251 0.72 -15.04 0.72
N ARG A 252 1.20 -15.00 -0.51
CA ARG A 252 0.37 -15.17 -1.69
C ARG A 252 1.10 -16.07 -2.69
N PHE A 253 0.45 -17.18 -3.05
CA PHE A 253 0.97 -18.14 -4.01
C PHE A 253 -0.02 -18.31 -5.15
N MET A 254 0.51 -18.31 -6.38
CA MET A 254 -0.26 -18.30 -7.61
C MET A 254 0.29 -19.38 -8.54
N ASP A 255 -0.52 -20.38 -8.84
CA ASP A 255 -0.13 -21.47 -9.74
C ASP A 255 -0.58 -21.18 -11.19
N ASN A 256 -1.61 -20.35 -11.35
CA ASN A 256 -2.11 -19.86 -12.63
C ASN A 256 -2.83 -18.49 -12.45
N PRO A 257 -3.27 -17.82 -13.53
CA PRO A 257 -3.91 -16.51 -13.43
C PRO A 257 -5.16 -16.43 -12.55
N GLN A 258 -5.95 -17.47 -12.44
CA GLN A 258 -7.17 -17.51 -11.63
C GLN A 258 -6.92 -18.05 -10.22
N HIS A 259 -5.84 -18.80 -10.00
CA HIS A 259 -5.52 -19.38 -8.70
C HIS A 259 -4.90 -18.38 -7.76
N ASN A 260 -5.36 -18.37 -6.52
CA ASN A 260 -4.70 -17.63 -5.44
C ASN A 260 -4.87 -18.35 -4.10
N LEU A 261 -3.74 -18.71 -3.49
CA LEU A 261 -3.66 -19.11 -2.09
C LEU A 261 -3.17 -17.91 -1.29
N PHE A 262 -3.90 -17.55 -0.24
CA PHE A 262 -3.66 -16.34 0.52
C PHE A 262 -3.83 -16.55 2.03
N TYR A 263 -2.89 -16.09 2.81
CA TYR A 263 -2.96 -15.98 4.26
C TYR A 263 -2.06 -14.85 4.76
N GLY A 264 -2.22 -14.48 6.02
CA GLY A 264 -1.38 -13.47 6.66
C GLY A 264 -0.89 -13.89 8.03
N THR A 265 0.15 -13.23 8.52
CA THR A 265 0.60 -13.28 9.90
C THR A 265 0.53 -11.89 10.53
N TYR A 266 0.28 -11.86 11.83
CA TYR A 266 0.31 -10.63 12.62
C TYR A 266 1.11 -10.88 13.90
N HIS A 267 1.97 -9.93 14.19
CA HIS A 267 2.87 -9.95 15.34
C HIS A 267 2.78 -8.61 16.08
N ASN A 268 2.68 -8.71 17.39
CA ASN A 268 3.01 -7.63 18.30
C ASN A 268 4.04 -8.14 19.30
N ARG A 269 4.42 -7.33 20.31
CA ARG A 269 5.46 -7.75 21.26
C ARG A 269 5.05 -8.89 22.18
N GLU A 270 3.76 -9.21 22.27
CA GLU A 270 3.20 -10.20 23.21
C GLU A 270 2.68 -11.44 22.47
N THR A 271 2.17 -11.29 21.25
CA THR A 271 1.47 -12.34 20.54
C THR A 271 1.89 -12.46 19.08
N ASN A 272 1.80 -13.68 18.58
CA ASN A 272 1.99 -14.02 17.17
C ASN A 272 0.79 -14.84 16.72
N THR A 273 0.08 -14.34 15.71
CA THR A 273 -1.11 -14.98 15.15
C THR A 273 -1.02 -15.09 13.63
N TYR A 274 -1.80 -15.97 13.06
CA TYR A 274 -1.92 -16.11 11.61
C TYR A 274 -3.36 -16.47 11.22
N SER A 275 -3.77 -16.04 10.05
CA SER A 275 -5.12 -16.32 9.56
C SER A 275 -5.22 -17.74 9.00
N GLU A 276 -6.44 -18.24 8.84
CA GLU A 276 -6.71 -19.40 8.00
C GLU A 276 -6.27 -19.17 6.56
N THR A 277 -5.92 -20.25 5.87
CA THR A 277 -5.59 -20.19 4.45
C THR A 277 -6.86 -20.07 3.63
N ARG A 278 -6.90 -19.05 2.79
CA ARG A 278 -7.96 -18.83 1.80
C ARG A 278 -7.49 -19.23 0.42
N LEU A 279 -8.33 -19.92 -0.32
CA LEU A 279 -8.03 -20.44 -1.64
C LEU A 279 -9.16 -20.10 -2.61
N THR A 280 -8.79 -19.67 -3.82
CA THR A 280 -9.74 -19.49 -4.92
C THR A 280 -9.10 -19.81 -6.28
N ASN A 281 -9.94 -20.20 -7.24
CA ASN A 281 -9.61 -20.31 -8.66
C ASN A 281 -10.43 -19.32 -9.52
N GLU A 282 -11.01 -18.29 -8.90
CA GLU A 282 -11.95 -17.35 -9.53
C GLU A 282 -11.46 -15.89 -9.41
N VAL A 283 -10.14 -15.69 -9.45
CA VAL A 283 -9.57 -14.34 -9.35
C VAL A 283 -9.98 -13.49 -10.54
N VAL A 284 -10.56 -12.33 -10.27
CA VAL A 284 -10.94 -11.30 -11.25
C VAL A 284 -9.78 -10.32 -11.46
N ASP A 285 -9.28 -9.71 -10.38
CA ASP A 285 -8.15 -8.77 -10.43
C ASP A 285 -7.36 -8.79 -9.11
N ARG A 286 -6.03 -8.89 -9.21
CA ARG A 286 -5.13 -8.93 -8.05
C ARG A 286 -4.62 -7.56 -7.60
N ILE A 287 -4.73 -6.56 -8.47
CA ILE A 287 -4.24 -5.21 -8.18
C ILE A 287 -5.02 -4.66 -6.98
N GLY A 288 -4.31 -4.08 -6.02
CA GLY A 288 -4.92 -3.53 -4.82
C GLY A 288 -5.22 -4.53 -3.69
N SER A 289 -4.96 -5.86 -3.87
CA SER A 289 -5.25 -6.82 -2.79
C SER A 289 -4.34 -6.64 -1.55
N GLY A 290 -3.09 -6.24 -1.73
CA GLY A 290 -2.18 -5.84 -0.64
C GLY A 290 -2.67 -4.57 0.05
N ASP A 291 -3.10 -3.59 -0.74
CA ASP A 291 -3.62 -2.32 -0.24
C ASP A 291 -4.92 -2.54 0.57
N ALA A 292 -5.82 -3.41 0.09
CA ALA A 292 -7.03 -3.80 0.84
C ALA A 292 -6.69 -4.53 2.15
N PHE A 293 -5.68 -5.43 2.15
CA PHE A 293 -5.18 -6.04 3.38
C PHE A 293 -4.67 -4.98 4.36
N MET A 294 -3.89 -4.00 3.88
CA MET A 294 -3.39 -2.89 4.71
C MET A 294 -4.53 -2.06 5.29
N ALA A 295 -5.56 -1.77 4.50
CA ALA A 295 -6.74 -1.06 4.99
C ALA A 295 -7.49 -1.86 6.07
N GLY A 296 -7.67 -3.18 5.88
CA GLY A 296 -8.23 -4.07 6.89
C GLY A 296 -7.40 -4.11 8.17
N LEU A 297 -6.07 -4.09 8.06
CA LEU A 297 -5.15 -4.03 9.20
C LEU A 297 -5.31 -2.71 9.97
N ILE A 298 -5.30 -1.57 9.27
CA ILE A 298 -5.53 -0.25 9.89
C ILE A 298 -6.89 -0.21 10.58
N TYR A 299 -7.95 -0.65 9.89
CA TYR A 299 -9.31 -0.71 10.45
C TYR A 299 -9.35 -1.51 11.75
N ALA A 300 -8.81 -2.74 11.74
CA ALA A 300 -8.85 -3.63 12.89
C ALA A 300 -8.08 -3.07 14.09
N ILE A 301 -6.93 -2.44 13.86
CA ILE A 301 -6.15 -1.79 14.93
C ILE A 301 -6.91 -0.56 15.48
N ILE A 302 -7.52 0.28 14.63
CA ILE A 302 -8.36 1.42 15.06
C ILE A 302 -9.54 0.93 15.91
N LYS A 303 -10.16 -0.19 15.53
CA LYS A 303 -11.27 -0.81 16.28
C LYS A 303 -10.80 -1.56 17.52
N LYS A 304 -9.49 -1.66 17.75
CA LYS A 304 -8.90 -2.36 18.91
C LYS A 304 -9.35 -3.81 19.02
N LEU A 305 -9.44 -4.49 17.87
CA LEU A 305 -9.82 -5.91 17.83
C LEU A 305 -8.74 -6.78 18.49
N ALA A 306 -9.12 -8.01 18.87
CA ALA A 306 -8.15 -8.97 19.39
C ALA A 306 -7.12 -9.38 18.30
N PRO A 307 -5.89 -9.80 18.65
CA PRO A 307 -4.84 -10.11 17.69
C PRO A 307 -5.24 -11.08 16.57
N GLN A 308 -6.03 -12.11 16.88
CA GLN A 308 -6.54 -13.04 15.87
C GLN A 308 -7.55 -12.35 14.93
N GLU A 309 -8.46 -11.55 15.47
CA GLU A 309 -9.42 -10.79 14.66
C GLU A 309 -8.75 -9.75 13.76
N ILE A 310 -7.62 -9.17 14.20
CA ILE A 310 -6.84 -8.23 13.38
C ILE A 310 -6.37 -8.92 12.11
N ILE A 311 -5.74 -10.09 12.23
CA ILE A 311 -5.20 -10.76 11.03
C ILE A 311 -6.30 -11.37 10.16
N ASP A 312 -7.37 -11.86 10.75
CA ASP A 312 -8.51 -12.41 10.01
C ASP A 312 -9.22 -11.32 9.20
N THR A 313 -9.42 -10.14 9.80
CA THR A 313 -9.99 -8.96 9.14
C THR A 313 -9.09 -8.48 7.98
N ALA A 314 -7.79 -8.33 8.21
CA ALA A 314 -6.85 -7.91 7.19
C ALA A 314 -6.80 -8.91 6.02
N THR A 315 -6.73 -10.21 6.34
CA THR A 315 -6.70 -11.29 5.35
C THR A 315 -8.00 -11.33 4.54
N SER A 316 -9.15 -11.14 5.21
CA SER A 316 -10.45 -11.08 4.55
C SER A 316 -10.50 -9.93 3.54
N ALA A 317 -10.14 -8.71 3.95
CA ALA A 317 -10.13 -7.55 3.06
C ALA A 317 -9.27 -7.77 1.83
N GLY A 318 -8.04 -8.30 2.00
CA GLY A 318 -7.14 -8.59 0.89
C GLY A 318 -7.65 -9.69 -0.04
N PHE A 319 -8.31 -10.70 0.50
CA PHE A 319 -8.88 -11.80 -0.27
C PHE A 319 -10.14 -11.39 -1.04
N GLU A 320 -11.05 -10.64 -0.40
CA GLU A 320 -12.27 -10.14 -1.03
C GLU A 320 -12.00 -9.20 -2.21
N LYS A 321 -10.87 -8.48 -2.18
CA LYS A 321 -10.43 -7.66 -3.32
C LYS A 321 -10.14 -8.48 -4.58
N LEU A 322 -9.78 -9.74 -4.47
CA LEU A 322 -9.49 -10.60 -5.64
C LEU A 322 -10.70 -10.78 -6.58
N PHE A 323 -11.91 -10.58 -6.09
CA PHE A 323 -13.17 -10.73 -6.84
C PHE A 323 -13.69 -9.41 -7.42
N VAL A 324 -12.92 -8.34 -7.33
CA VAL A 324 -13.32 -6.99 -7.77
C VAL A 324 -12.37 -6.51 -8.86
N GLU A 325 -12.93 -6.05 -9.96
CA GLU A 325 -12.18 -5.44 -11.05
C GLU A 325 -11.68 -4.03 -10.67
N GLY A 326 -10.52 -3.64 -11.19
CA GLY A 326 -9.90 -2.35 -10.89
C GLY A 326 -9.03 -2.37 -9.65
N ASP A 327 -8.52 -1.20 -9.23
CA ASP A 327 -7.56 -1.08 -8.13
C ASP A 327 -8.24 -1.02 -6.76
N PHE A 328 -9.45 -0.48 -6.70
CA PHE A 328 -10.15 -0.22 -5.45
C PHE A 328 -10.82 -1.45 -4.85
N GLY A 329 -10.67 -1.64 -3.55
CA GLY A 329 -11.35 -2.68 -2.79
C GLY A 329 -12.87 -2.44 -2.68
N ASN A 330 -13.62 -3.49 -2.29
CA ASN A 330 -15.07 -3.43 -2.12
C ASN A 330 -15.52 -3.05 -0.70
N GLY A 331 -14.59 -2.92 0.26
CA GLY A 331 -14.89 -2.65 1.67
C GLY A 331 -15.47 -3.85 2.44
N LYS A 332 -15.36 -5.06 1.92
CA LYS A 332 -15.69 -6.29 2.67
C LYS A 332 -14.48 -6.74 3.49
N ILE A 333 -14.75 -7.22 4.70
CA ILE A 333 -13.77 -7.71 5.69
C ILE A 333 -14.25 -9.00 6.34
#